data_715ef952dfbfaf1f8d4d62623a735220
#
_entry.id   715ef952dfbfaf1f8d4d62623a735220
#
_cell.length_a   1.000
_cell.length_b   1.000
_cell.length_c   1.000
_cell.angle_alpha   90.00
_cell.angle_beta   90.00
_cell.angle_gamma   90.00
#
_symmetry.space_group_name_H-M   'P 1'
#
loop_
_entity.id
_entity.type
_entity.pdbx_description
1 polymer ?
#
loop_
_entity_poly.entity_id
_entity_poly.type
_entity_poly.pdbx_seq_one_letter_code
_entity_poly.pdbx_strand_id
1 'polypeptide(L)'
;YKGVKEALDELGFDLNAIEDEEPDAALGNGGLGRLAACFLDSLSSLGYPAYGCGIRYRYGMFAQKIVDGYQKEIPDDWLRDGNPFEIKRPEYAVTVKFGGYVRSYTDADYHEHYVQEAYQSVRAVPYDLPVVGYNNNVVNTLRIWDAEPIQQFNLDEFDKGDYQKAVEQENLAKNICEVLYPCDDHYAGKELRLKQQYFFVSASVQSAVAKYKKNHDDIRKLHEKVCFQLNDTHPTVTVAELMRILMDEKGLSWDEAWGVTTKCCAYTNHTIMAEALEKWPIDLFQKLLPRIYQIIEEINRRFVNEVKRMYPDNQEKIAKMAILYDGQVKMANLAIVAGYLSLIHISEPTRRRGIS
;
A
#
# COMPACT_ATOMS: atom_id res chain seq x y z
N TYR A 1 -13.82 29.35 7.97
CA TYR A 1 -13.63 29.29 9.42
C TYR A 1 -14.39 30.39 10.16
N LYS A 2 -14.12 31.69 9.90
CA LYS A 2 -14.70 32.84 10.63
C LYS A 2 -16.24 32.81 10.63
N GLY A 3 -16.89 32.68 9.48
CA GLY A 3 -18.36 32.64 9.40
C GLY A 3 -18.99 31.43 10.09
N VAL A 4 -18.35 30.27 10.06
CA VAL A 4 -18.80 29.07 10.80
C VAL A 4 -18.69 29.29 12.30
N LYS A 5 -17.55 29.88 12.75
CA LYS A 5 -17.36 30.21 14.18
C LYS A 5 -18.42 31.20 14.66
N GLU A 6 -18.65 32.30 13.93
CA GLU A 6 -19.67 33.30 14.28
C GLU A 6 -21.08 32.67 14.38
N ALA A 7 -21.44 31.80 13.41
CA ALA A 7 -22.73 31.11 13.46
C ALA A 7 -22.88 30.15 14.64
N LEU A 8 -21.82 29.44 15.01
CA LEU A 8 -21.81 28.55 16.19
C LEU A 8 -21.88 29.35 17.50
N ASP A 9 -21.12 30.46 17.58
CA ASP A 9 -21.17 31.36 18.74
C ASP A 9 -22.57 31.93 18.94
N GLU A 10 -23.30 32.32 17.87
CA GLU A 10 -24.71 32.75 17.94
C GLU A 10 -25.66 31.65 18.42
N LEU A 11 -25.36 30.38 18.14
CA LEU A 11 -26.12 29.22 18.60
C LEU A 11 -25.73 28.76 20.01
N GLY A 12 -24.73 29.39 20.63
CA GLY A 12 -24.22 29.05 21.97
C GLY A 12 -23.26 27.86 22.01
N PHE A 13 -22.62 27.52 20.88
CA PHE A 13 -21.61 26.46 20.77
C PHE A 13 -20.20 27.03 20.62
N ASP A 14 -19.25 26.45 21.32
CA ASP A 14 -17.82 26.74 21.12
C ASP A 14 -17.26 25.80 20.05
N LEU A 15 -16.80 26.36 18.91
CA LEU A 15 -16.21 25.59 17.82
C LEU A 15 -15.01 24.75 18.28
N ASN A 16 -14.13 25.30 19.14
CA ASN A 16 -12.96 24.56 19.59
C ASN A 16 -13.35 23.35 20.46
N ALA A 17 -14.37 23.51 21.32
CA ALA A 17 -14.87 22.39 22.11
C ALA A 17 -15.48 21.29 21.23
N ILE A 18 -16.12 21.64 20.11
CA ILE A 18 -16.64 20.66 19.15
C ILE A 18 -15.49 19.97 18.41
N GLU A 19 -14.46 20.72 17.98
CA GLU A 19 -13.28 20.17 17.32
C GLU A 19 -12.53 19.17 18.23
N ASP A 20 -12.44 19.45 19.53
CA ASP A 20 -11.78 18.58 20.52
C ASP A 20 -12.53 17.27 20.78
N GLU A 21 -13.83 17.20 20.52
CA GLU A 21 -14.65 15.98 20.65
C GLU A 21 -14.54 15.05 19.41
N GLU A 22 -14.00 15.55 18.30
CA GLU A 22 -13.87 14.74 17.07
C GLU A 22 -12.73 13.73 17.24
N PRO A 23 -12.99 12.42 17.11
CA PRO A 23 -11.94 11.41 17.23
C PRO A 23 -10.98 11.43 16.04
N ASP A 24 -9.70 11.20 16.32
CA ASP A 24 -8.70 11.01 15.25
C ASP A 24 -9.02 9.77 14.42
N ALA A 25 -8.77 9.87 13.12
CA ALA A 25 -8.83 8.72 12.21
C ALA A 25 -7.77 7.68 12.60
N ALA A 26 -8.18 6.45 12.90
CA ALA A 26 -7.30 5.39 13.39
C ALA A 26 -6.50 4.71 12.25
N LEU A 27 -5.81 5.51 11.43
CA LEU A 27 -5.07 5.07 10.23
C LEU A 27 -3.57 4.87 10.44
N GLY A 28 -3.05 5.14 11.64
CA GLY A 28 -1.63 5.00 12.00
C GLY A 28 -1.47 4.72 13.50
N ASN A 29 -0.24 4.36 13.92
CA ASN A 29 0.03 3.99 15.31
C ASN A 29 1.23 4.70 15.93
N GLY A 30 1.84 5.65 15.24
CA GLY A 30 3.04 6.32 15.76
C GLY A 30 3.69 7.26 14.76
N GLY A 31 5.01 7.38 14.82
CA GLY A 31 5.81 8.34 14.06
C GLY A 31 5.63 8.25 12.56
N LEU A 32 5.58 7.04 12.00
CA LEU A 32 5.42 6.83 10.56
C LEU A 32 4.06 7.34 10.05
N GLY A 33 2.98 6.99 10.74
CA GLY A 33 1.63 7.44 10.41
C GLY A 33 1.46 8.94 10.56
N ARG A 34 1.99 9.53 11.64
CA ARG A 34 1.95 10.98 11.87
C ARG A 34 2.77 11.74 10.84
N LEU A 35 3.93 11.24 10.46
CA LEU A 35 4.77 11.84 9.43
C LEU A 35 4.06 11.87 8.07
N ALA A 36 3.36 10.81 7.69
CA ALA A 36 2.57 10.77 6.47
C ALA A 36 1.45 11.84 6.47
N ALA A 37 0.74 12.01 7.59
CA ALA A 37 -0.26 13.05 7.75
C ALA A 37 0.34 14.46 7.61
N CYS A 38 1.49 14.71 8.25
CA CYS A 38 2.21 15.99 8.14
C CYS A 38 2.71 16.27 6.72
N PHE A 39 3.16 15.24 5.98
CA PHE A 39 3.57 15.41 4.59
C PHE A 39 2.39 15.76 3.68
N LEU A 40 1.23 15.12 3.86
CA LEU A 40 0.05 15.45 3.08
C LEU A 40 -0.41 16.89 3.32
N ASP A 41 -0.42 17.34 4.56
CA ASP A 41 -0.73 18.72 4.93
C ASP A 41 0.26 19.71 4.30
N SER A 42 1.56 19.41 4.42
CA SER A 42 2.64 20.24 3.84
C SER A 42 2.54 20.32 2.32
N LEU A 43 2.30 19.19 1.64
CA LEU A 43 2.16 19.16 0.18
C LEU A 43 0.96 19.98 -0.30
N SER A 44 -0.16 19.89 0.41
CA SER A 44 -1.34 20.71 0.12
C SER A 44 -1.07 22.19 0.33
N SER A 45 -0.44 22.55 1.45
CA SER A 45 -0.10 23.94 1.80
C SER A 45 0.94 24.56 0.86
N LEU A 46 1.85 23.76 0.32
CA LEU A 46 2.85 24.18 -0.66
C LEU A 46 2.34 24.12 -2.12
N GLY A 47 1.12 23.66 -2.35
CA GLY A 47 0.51 23.61 -3.68
C GLY A 47 0.96 22.45 -4.56
N TYR A 48 1.58 21.40 -3.99
CA TYR A 48 1.97 20.21 -4.74
C TYR A 48 0.80 19.26 -4.92
N PRO A 49 0.55 18.74 -6.13
CA PRO A 49 -0.48 17.71 -6.35
C PRO A 49 -0.02 16.38 -5.73
N ALA A 50 -0.79 15.87 -4.77
CA ALA A 50 -0.45 14.64 -4.07
C ALA A 50 -1.69 13.79 -3.74
N TYR A 51 -1.45 12.47 -3.65
CA TYR A 51 -2.39 11.50 -3.11
C TYR A 51 -1.71 10.74 -1.97
N GLY A 52 -2.35 10.70 -0.81
CA GLY A 52 -2.05 9.69 0.19
C GLY A 52 -2.78 8.40 -0.18
N CYS A 53 -2.14 7.24 0.03
CA CYS A 53 -2.74 5.93 -0.26
C CYS A 53 -2.55 5.01 0.94
N GLY A 54 -3.61 4.34 1.36
CA GLY A 54 -3.58 3.41 2.49
C GLY A 54 -4.82 2.52 2.54
N ILE A 55 -4.98 1.82 3.66
CA ILE A 55 -6.14 0.97 3.93
C ILE A 55 -7.11 1.71 4.86
N ARG A 56 -8.40 1.55 4.62
CA ARG A 56 -9.46 2.00 5.52
C ARG A 56 -9.62 0.98 6.65
N TYR A 57 -8.73 1.05 7.65
CA TYR A 57 -8.78 0.15 8.79
C TYR A 57 -10.04 0.40 9.62
N ARG A 58 -10.81 -0.65 9.85
CA ARG A 58 -12.08 -0.55 10.59
C ARG A 58 -11.87 -0.27 12.07
N TYR A 59 -10.89 -0.94 12.66
CA TYR A 59 -10.62 -0.85 14.10
C TYR A 59 -9.29 -0.17 14.42
N GLY A 60 -8.61 0.37 13.41
CA GLY A 60 -7.27 0.92 13.59
C GLY A 60 -6.30 -0.11 14.15
N MET A 61 -5.46 0.31 15.09
CA MET A 61 -4.55 -0.59 15.82
C MET A 61 -5.22 -1.10 17.09
N PHE A 62 -5.48 -0.23 18.04
CA PHE A 62 -6.25 -0.49 19.27
C PHE A 62 -6.55 0.84 20.01
N ALA A 63 -7.57 0.82 20.85
CA ALA A 63 -7.78 1.81 21.90
C ALA A 63 -7.31 1.25 23.25
N GLN A 64 -6.85 2.13 24.14
CA GLN A 64 -6.36 1.75 25.45
C GLN A 64 -7.42 2.01 26.53
N LYS A 65 -7.63 1.01 27.40
CA LYS A 65 -8.44 1.16 28.63
C LYS A 65 -7.62 0.75 29.85
N ILE A 66 -7.91 1.39 30.97
CA ILE A 66 -7.38 0.94 32.29
C ILE A 66 -8.44 0.11 32.95
N VAL A 67 -8.13 -1.15 33.23
CA VAL A 67 -9.01 -2.10 33.94
C VAL A 67 -8.23 -2.67 35.11
N ASP A 68 -8.74 -2.55 36.32
CA ASP A 68 -8.10 -3.02 37.56
C ASP A 68 -6.65 -2.51 37.73
N GLY A 69 -6.38 -1.28 37.27
CA GLY A 69 -5.05 -0.65 37.33
C GLY A 69 -4.06 -1.06 36.22
N TYR A 70 -4.48 -1.92 35.29
CA TYR A 70 -3.68 -2.37 34.16
C TYR A 70 -4.20 -1.86 32.83
N GLN A 71 -3.29 -1.56 31.90
CA GLN A 71 -3.65 -1.23 30.52
C GLN A 71 -4.24 -2.46 29.83
N LYS A 72 -5.38 -2.28 29.18
CA LYS A 72 -6.02 -3.26 28.31
C LYS A 72 -6.25 -2.67 26.95
N GLU A 73 -5.80 -3.38 25.91
CA GLU A 73 -6.02 -3.03 24.51
C GLU A 73 -7.38 -3.57 24.07
N ILE A 74 -8.15 -2.73 23.39
CA ILE A 74 -9.45 -3.08 22.81
C ILE A 74 -9.51 -2.54 21.38
N PRO A 75 -10.38 -3.10 20.48
CA PRO A 75 -10.60 -2.54 19.16
C PRO A 75 -11.01 -1.06 19.25
N ASP A 76 -10.36 -0.22 18.40
CA ASP A 76 -10.73 1.19 18.23
C ASP A 76 -11.78 1.31 17.12
N ASP A 77 -13.05 1.28 17.50
CA ASP A 77 -14.20 1.33 16.58
C ASP A 77 -14.52 2.79 16.18
N TRP A 78 -13.56 3.46 15.59
CA TRP A 78 -13.62 4.87 15.19
C TRP A 78 -14.64 5.17 14.07
N LEU A 79 -15.08 4.14 13.35
CA LEU A 79 -16.07 4.23 12.27
C LEU A 79 -17.50 3.88 12.72
N ARG A 80 -17.74 3.66 14.02
CA ARG A 80 -19.05 3.24 14.55
C ARG A 80 -20.19 4.13 14.09
N ASP A 81 -20.00 5.43 14.16
CA ASP A 81 -21.01 6.43 13.84
C ASP A 81 -20.81 7.01 12.41
N GLY A 82 -19.98 6.35 11.60
CA GLY A 82 -19.58 6.80 10.27
C GLY A 82 -18.46 7.84 10.33
N ASN A 83 -18.04 8.29 9.15
CA ASN A 83 -17.04 9.36 9.01
C ASN A 83 -17.54 10.41 8.01
N PRO A 84 -17.95 11.59 8.46
CA PRO A 84 -18.49 12.63 7.59
C PRO A 84 -17.45 13.25 6.64
N PHE A 85 -16.16 13.04 6.90
CA PHE A 85 -15.07 13.59 6.11
C PHE A 85 -14.68 12.72 4.91
N GLU A 86 -15.16 11.48 4.83
CA GLU A 86 -14.85 10.57 3.72
C GLU A 86 -15.97 10.51 2.68
N ILE A 87 -15.59 10.37 1.43
CA ILE A 87 -16.49 10.22 0.30
C ILE A 87 -16.23 8.88 -0.36
N LYS A 88 -17.19 7.95 -0.29
CA LYS A 88 -17.11 6.67 -1.01
C LYS A 88 -17.16 6.90 -2.52
N ARG A 89 -16.22 6.30 -3.27
CA ARG A 89 -16.04 6.47 -4.72
C ARG A 89 -16.11 5.12 -5.45
N PRO A 90 -17.27 4.47 -5.48
CA PRO A 90 -17.42 3.12 -6.07
C PRO A 90 -17.13 3.08 -7.58
N GLU A 91 -17.21 4.21 -8.27
CA GLU A 91 -16.87 4.36 -9.69
C GLU A 91 -15.38 4.23 -9.99
N TYR A 92 -14.52 4.29 -8.97
CA TYR A 92 -13.08 4.06 -9.07
C TYR A 92 -12.63 2.73 -8.45
N ALA A 93 -13.59 1.85 -8.16
CA ALA A 93 -13.27 0.54 -7.62
C ALA A 93 -12.48 -0.30 -8.63
N VAL A 94 -11.52 -1.08 -8.11
CA VAL A 94 -10.70 -1.98 -8.91
C VAL A 94 -10.68 -3.38 -8.28
N THR A 95 -10.28 -4.38 -9.07
CA THR A 95 -10.14 -5.76 -8.59
C THR A 95 -8.69 -6.05 -8.22
N VAL A 96 -8.48 -6.66 -7.05
CA VAL A 96 -7.18 -7.17 -6.61
C VAL A 96 -7.25 -8.69 -6.50
N LYS A 97 -6.24 -9.38 -7.03
CA LYS A 97 -6.19 -10.85 -7.16
C LYS A 97 -5.12 -11.43 -6.26
N PHE A 98 -5.42 -12.55 -5.61
CA PHE A 98 -4.52 -13.28 -4.74
C PHE A 98 -4.48 -14.77 -5.09
N GLY A 99 -3.32 -15.40 -4.94
CA GLY A 99 -3.15 -16.83 -5.12
C GLY A 99 -3.34 -17.31 -6.56
N GLY A 100 -3.73 -18.57 -6.70
CA GLY A 100 -3.80 -19.24 -7.99
C GLY A 100 -2.43 -19.57 -8.58
N TYR A 101 -2.37 -19.64 -9.88
CA TYR A 101 -1.13 -19.91 -10.63
C TYR A 101 -1.05 -19.06 -11.89
N VAL A 102 0.13 -18.95 -12.46
CA VAL A 102 0.36 -18.20 -13.69
C VAL A 102 0.52 -19.17 -14.85
N ARG A 103 -0.30 -19.00 -15.87
CA ARG A 103 -0.14 -19.66 -17.16
C ARG A 103 0.47 -18.67 -18.16
N SER A 104 1.51 -19.08 -18.86
CA SER A 104 2.04 -18.33 -20.00
C SER A 104 1.62 -18.98 -21.33
N TYR A 105 1.47 -18.16 -22.35
CA TYR A 105 1.28 -18.60 -23.73
C TYR A 105 1.91 -17.58 -24.68
N THR A 106 2.34 -18.07 -25.85
CA THR A 106 2.88 -17.23 -26.90
C THR A 106 1.82 -16.99 -27.96
N ASP A 107 1.61 -15.75 -28.35
CA ASP A 107 0.67 -15.41 -29.42
C ASP A 107 1.26 -15.65 -30.84
N ALA A 108 0.48 -15.34 -31.87
CA ALA A 108 0.89 -15.54 -33.27
C ALA A 108 2.06 -14.65 -33.68
N ASP A 109 2.29 -13.54 -32.97
CA ASP A 109 3.38 -12.59 -33.20
C ASP A 109 4.62 -12.88 -32.33
N TYR A 110 4.64 -14.06 -31.69
CA TYR A 110 5.71 -14.52 -30.77
C TYR A 110 5.86 -13.69 -29.49
N HIS A 111 4.82 -12.96 -29.06
CA HIS A 111 4.81 -12.30 -27.78
C HIS A 111 4.36 -13.25 -26.68
N GLU A 112 5.06 -13.24 -25.56
CA GLU A 112 4.72 -14.04 -24.39
C GLU A 112 3.73 -13.28 -23.50
N HIS A 113 2.62 -13.96 -23.17
CA HIS A 113 1.57 -13.44 -22.32
C HIS A 113 1.47 -14.24 -21.04
N TYR A 114 1.11 -13.57 -19.94
CA TYR A 114 0.98 -14.16 -18.63
C TYR A 114 -0.45 -13.93 -18.09
N VAL A 115 -1.12 -15.00 -17.72
CA VAL A 115 -2.47 -14.98 -17.20
C VAL A 115 -2.52 -15.67 -15.85
N GLN A 116 -3.01 -14.98 -14.84
CA GLN A 116 -3.26 -15.57 -13.52
C GLN A 116 -4.60 -16.28 -13.53
N GLU A 117 -4.62 -17.55 -13.13
CA GLU A 117 -5.81 -18.44 -13.10
C GLU A 117 -6.04 -18.97 -11.68
N ALA A 118 -7.28 -19.43 -11.40
CA ALA A 118 -7.69 -19.99 -10.11
C ALA A 118 -7.40 -19.08 -8.90
N TYR A 119 -7.43 -17.78 -9.10
CA TYR A 119 -7.19 -16.77 -8.07
C TYR A 119 -8.44 -16.50 -7.23
N GLN A 120 -8.22 -16.03 -6.00
CA GLN A 120 -9.22 -15.32 -5.22
C GLN A 120 -9.14 -13.84 -5.54
N SER A 121 -10.25 -13.12 -5.48
CA SER A 121 -10.25 -11.70 -5.73
C SER A 121 -11.17 -10.94 -4.79
N VAL A 122 -10.79 -9.69 -4.53
CA VAL A 122 -11.59 -8.73 -3.80
C VAL A 122 -11.77 -7.46 -4.63
N ARG A 123 -12.86 -6.76 -4.39
CA ARG A 123 -13.11 -5.44 -4.94
C ARG A 123 -12.53 -4.41 -3.98
N ALA A 124 -11.54 -3.64 -4.42
CA ALA A 124 -11.01 -2.50 -3.68
C ALA A 124 -11.83 -1.26 -4.01
N VAL A 125 -12.51 -0.71 -3.03
CA VAL A 125 -13.37 0.48 -3.17
C VAL A 125 -12.71 1.64 -2.44
N PRO A 126 -12.43 2.77 -3.13
CA PRO A 126 -11.77 3.88 -2.49
C PRO A 126 -12.75 4.78 -1.73
N TYR A 127 -12.26 5.30 -0.61
CA TYR A 127 -12.85 6.39 0.15
C TYR A 127 -11.86 7.55 0.15
N ASP A 128 -12.30 8.72 -0.29
CA ASP A 128 -11.49 9.91 -0.45
C ASP A 128 -11.75 10.89 0.69
N LEU A 129 -10.68 11.25 1.43
CA LEU A 129 -10.68 12.29 2.43
C LEU A 129 -9.95 13.51 1.87
N PRO A 130 -10.57 14.72 1.92
CA PRO A 130 -9.92 15.94 1.47
C PRO A 130 -8.82 16.38 2.43
N VAL A 131 -7.67 16.77 1.90
CA VAL A 131 -6.56 17.37 2.62
C VAL A 131 -6.37 18.79 2.15
N VAL A 132 -6.85 19.74 2.92
CA VAL A 132 -6.92 21.16 2.56
C VAL A 132 -5.60 21.86 2.84
N GLY A 133 -5.10 22.62 1.87
CA GLY A 133 -3.89 23.43 2.04
C GLY A 133 -4.14 24.67 2.89
N TYR A 134 -3.12 25.07 3.66
CA TYR A 134 -3.19 26.27 4.50
C TYR A 134 -3.22 27.54 3.64
N ASN A 135 -4.24 28.36 3.85
CA ASN A 135 -4.42 29.67 3.21
C ASN A 135 -4.29 29.69 1.68
N ASN A 136 -4.71 28.62 1.01
CA ASN A 136 -4.76 28.50 -0.45
C ASN A 136 -6.01 27.74 -0.89
N ASN A 137 -6.20 27.51 -2.19
CA ASN A 137 -7.35 26.78 -2.76
C ASN A 137 -6.99 25.35 -3.17
N VAL A 138 -5.91 24.79 -2.64
CA VAL A 138 -5.47 23.44 -2.96
C VAL A 138 -6.14 22.44 -2.03
N VAL A 139 -6.71 21.40 -2.61
CA VAL A 139 -7.26 20.25 -1.89
C VAL A 139 -6.67 18.99 -2.49
N ASN A 140 -5.80 18.33 -1.74
CA ASN A 140 -5.29 17.00 -2.08
C ASN A 140 -6.22 15.91 -1.52
N THR A 141 -5.91 14.66 -1.82
CA THR A 141 -6.74 13.53 -1.43
C THR A 141 -5.93 12.51 -0.65
N LEU A 142 -6.43 12.12 0.52
CA LEU A 142 -6.07 10.87 1.14
C LEU A 142 -7.08 9.80 0.67
N ARG A 143 -6.62 8.88 -0.18
CA ARG A 143 -7.43 7.76 -0.69
C ARG A 143 -7.14 6.51 0.11
N ILE A 144 -8.13 6.07 0.85
CA ILE A 144 -8.06 4.83 1.64
C ILE A 144 -8.97 3.77 1.02
N TRP A 145 -8.48 2.53 0.96
CA TRP A 145 -9.13 1.43 0.27
C TRP A 145 -9.84 0.52 1.25
N ASP A 146 -11.11 0.24 0.97
CA ASP A 146 -11.89 -0.79 1.65
C ASP A 146 -12.05 -2.02 0.75
N ALA A 147 -12.07 -3.21 1.34
CA ALA A 147 -12.19 -4.46 0.61
C ALA A 147 -13.64 -4.97 0.68
N GLU A 148 -14.26 -5.11 -0.49
CA GLU A 148 -15.59 -5.70 -0.64
C GLU A 148 -15.49 -7.07 -1.35
N PRO A 149 -16.33 -8.05 -1.02
CA PRO A 149 -16.40 -9.31 -1.74
C PRO A 149 -16.87 -9.07 -3.19
N ILE A 150 -16.34 -9.86 -4.14
CA ILE A 150 -16.83 -9.84 -5.53
C ILE A 150 -18.20 -10.52 -5.63
N GLN A 151 -18.32 -11.68 -4.98
CA GLN A 151 -19.60 -12.36 -4.82
C GLN A 151 -20.21 -11.96 -3.48
N GLN A 152 -21.40 -11.45 -3.53
CA GLN A 152 -22.18 -11.20 -2.33
C GLN A 152 -22.61 -12.53 -1.70
N PHE A 153 -23.28 -12.46 -0.56
CA PHE A 153 -23.84 -13.56 0.20
C PHE A 153 -24.31 -14.75 -0.69
N ASN A 154 -23.81 -15.93 -0.39
CA ASN A 154 -24.17 -17.14 -1.13
C ASN A 154 -25.44 -17.79 -0.55
N LEU A 155 -26.59 -17.43 -1.12
CA LEU A 155 -27.89 -17.92 -0.66
C LEU A 155 -28.01 -19.46 -0.80
N ASP A 156 -27.44 -20.05 -1.84
CA ASP A 156 -27.51 -21.49 -2.07
C ASP A 156 -26.81 -22.30 -0.96
N GLU A 157 -25.66 -21.83 -0.49
CA GLU A 157 -24.95 -22.47 0.63
C GLU A 157 -25.67 -22.20 1.96
N PHE A 158 -26.24 -21.02 2.13
CA PHE A 158 -27.04 -20.68 3.31
C PHE A 158 -28.26 -21.59 3.43
N ASP A 159 -29.00 -21.79 2.34
CA ASP A 159 -30.20 -22.67 2.30
C ASP A 159 -29.85 -24.15 2.54
N LYS A 160 -28.64 -24.58 2.24
CA LYS A 160 -28.11 -25.91 2.60
C LYS A 160 -27.68 -26.02 4.07
N GLY A 161 -27.73 -24.95 4.84
CA GLY A 161 -27.30 -24.88 6.23
C GLY A 161 -25.79 -24.69 6.43
N ASP A 162 -25.02 -24.45 5.37
CA ASP A 162 -23.60 -24.11 5.46
C ASP A 162 -23.42 -22.59 5.60
N TYR A 163 -23.75 -22.07 6.77
CA TYR A 163 -23.72 -20.64 7.08
C TYR A 163 -22.30 -20.04 7.02
N GLN A 164 -21.28 -20.82 7.35
CA GLN A 164 -19.89 -20.36 7.32
C GLN A 164 -19.43 -20.13 5.88
N LYS A 165 -19.73 -21.08 5.00
CA LYS A 165 -19.38 -20.99 3.59
C LYS A 165 -20.17 -19.90 2.86
N ALA A 166 -21.41 -19.65 3.29
CA ALA A 166 -22.25 -18.58 2.75
C ALA A 166 -21.64 -17.18 2.91
N VAL A 167 -20.83 -16.95 3.96
CA VAL A 167 -20.18 -15.66 4.28
C VAL A 167 -18.65 -15.71 4.11
N GLU A 168 -18.08 -16.79 3.59
CA GLU A 168 -16.63 -16.98 3.49
C GLU A 168 -15.94 -15.85 2.70
N GLN A 169 -16.48 -15.51 1.52
CA GLN A 169 -15.95 -14.46 0.67
C GLN A 169 -16.02 -13.07 1.34
N GLU A 170 -17.08 -12.82 2.08
CA GLU A 170 -17.26 -11.60 2.84
C GLU A 170 -16.22 -11.49 3.97
N ASN A 171 -16.02 -12.58 4.72
CA ASN A 171 -15.02 -12.62 5.78
C ASN A 171 -13.59 -12.46 5.25
N LEU A 172 -13.26 -13.09 4.14
CA LEU A 172 -11.95 -12.95 3.49
C LEU A 172 -11.66 -11.50 3.08
N ALA A 173 -12.66 -10.80 2.52
CA ALA A 173 -12.53 -9.40 2.18
C ALA A 173 -12.38 -8.53 3.44
N LYS A 174 -13.27 -8.69 4.42
CA LYS A 174 -13.26 -7.90 5.67
C LYS A 174 -11.93 -7.99 6.41
N ASN A 175 -11.36 -9.20 6.54
CA ASN A 175 -10.12 -9.41 7.28
C ASN A 175 -8.97 -8.52 6.77
N ILE A 176 -8.94 -8.18 5.48
CA ILE A 176 -7.89 -7.32 4.90
C ILE A 176 -7.90 -5.91 5.53
N CYS A 177 -9.08 -5.38 5.85
CA CYS A 177 -9.26 -4.01 6.30
C CYS A 177 -9.63 -3.88 7.78
N GLU A 178 -9.60 -4.96 8.57
CA GLU A 178 -10.05 -4.89 9.96
C GLU A 178 -9.07 -4.18 10.87
N VAL A 179 -7.81 -4.61 10.91
CA VAL A 179 -6.84 -4.19 11.92
C VAL A 179 -5.53 -3.74 11.29
N LEU A 180 -5.01 -2.60 11.77
CA LEU A 180 -3.66 -2.12 11.47
C LEU A 180 -2.64 -3.00 12.23
N TYR A 181 -1.61 -3.49 11.51
CA TYR A 181 -0.56 -4.36 12.06
C TYR A 181 -1.08 -5.58 12.83
N PRO A 182 -1.81 -6.51 12.15
CA PRO A 182 -2.17 -7.77 12.79
C PRO A 182 -0.91 -8.54 13.21
N CYS A 183 -1.03 -9.36 14.26
CA CYS A 183 0.05 -10.20 14.75
C CYS A 183 0.57 -11.10 13.61
N ASP A 184 1.88 -11.13 13.39
CA ASP A 184 2.57 -11.89 12.34
C ASP A 184 3.58 -12.92 12.87
N ASP A 185 3.43 -13.33 14.13
CA ASP A 185 4.23 -14.38 14.73
C ASP A 185 3.96 -15.76 14.11
N HIS A 186 2.82 -15.93 13.46
CA HIS A 186 2.39 -17.16 12.80
C HIS A 186 2.13 -16.94 11.29
N TYR A 187 2.10 -18.05 10.53
CA TYR A 187 1.99 -18.03 9.07
C TYR A 187 0.75 -17.26 8.56
N ALA A 188 -0.42 -17.49 9.16
CA ALA A 188 -1.66 -16.81 8.77
C ALA A 188 -1.60 -15.29 8.98
N GLY A 189 -0.93 -14.83 10.02
CA GLY A 189 -0.70 -13.40 10.26
C GLY A 189 0.26 -12.80 9.24
N LYS A 190 1.35 -13.51 8.89
CA LYS A 190 2.25 -13.09 7.80
C LYS A 190 1.51 -13.01 6.46
N GLU A 191 0.67 -14.01 6.16
CA GLU A 191 -0.16 -14.01 4.94
C GLU A 191 -1.11 -12.81 4.90
N LEU A 192 -1.79 -12.51 6.02
CA LEU A 192 -2.68 -11.38 6.12
C LEU A 192 -1.95 -10.05 5.92
N ARG A 193 -0.79 -9.86 6.56
CA ARG A 193 0.01 -8.63 6.37
C ARG A 193 0.48 -8.46 4.92
N LEU A 194 0.93 -9.52 4.27
CA LEU A 194 1.31 -9.45 2.86
C LEU A 194 0.09 -9.17 1.96
N LYS A 195 -1.09 -9.74 2.28
CA LYS A 195 -2.35 -9.40 1.62
C LYS A 195 -2.69 -7.92 1.74
N GLN A 196 -2.59 -7.37 2.94
CA GLN A 196 -2.83 -5.94 3.19
C GLN A 196 -1.91 -5.06 2.33
N GLN A 197 -0.61 -5.34 2.29
CA GLN A 197 0.36 -4.59 1.51
C GLN A 197 0.04 -4.64 0.01
N TYR A 198 -0.18 -5.83 -0.53
CA TYR A 198 -0.49 -5.96 -1.95
C TYR A 198 -1.86 -5.36 -2.29
N PHE A 199 -2.84 -5.47 -1.41
CA PHE A 199 -4.18 -4.92 -1.59
C PHE A 199 -4.15 -3.41 -1.87
N PHE A 200 -3.60 -2.62 -0.97
CA PHE A 200 -3.62 -1.16 -1.16
C PHE A 200 -2.64 -0.70 -2.23
N VAL A 201 -1.52 -1.41 -2.42
CA VAL A 201 -0.55 -1.11 -3.48
C VAL A 201 -1.18 -1.35 -4.85
N SER A 202 -1.71 -2.55 -5.10
CA SER A 202 -2.32 -2.88 -6.40
C SER A 202 -3.47 -1.92 -6.73
N ALA A 203 -4.35 -1.65 -5.77
CA ALA A 203 -5.44 -0.70 -5.94
C ALA A 203 -4.95 0.71 -6.28
N SER A 204 -3.92 1.19 -5.57
CA SER A 204 -3.37 2.54 -5.77
C SER A 204 -2.64 2.68 -7.11
N VAL A 205 -1.84 1.68 -7.50
CA VAL A 205 -1.12 1.69 -8.79
C VAL A 205 -2.09 1.63 -9.95
N GLN A 206 -3.09 0.74 -9.92
CA GLN A 206 -4.16 0.66 -10.92
C GLN A 206 -4.87 2.02 -11.06
N SER A 207 -5.24 2.63 -9.95
CA SER A 207 -5.89 3.95 -9.92
C SER A 207 -5.02 5.06 -10.52
N ALA A 208 -3.73 5.10 -10.18
CA ALA A 208 -2.80 6.09 -10.72
C ALA A 208 -2.60 5.93 -12.23
N VAL A 209 -2.42 4.70 -12.71
CA VAL A 209 -2.30 4.39 -14.14
C VAL A 209 -3.59 4.74 -14.89
N ALA A 210 -4.76 4.41 -14.34
CA ALA A 210 -6.05 4.76 -14.94
C ALA A 210 -6.26 6.28 -15.01
N LYS A 211 -5.88 7.02 -13.96
CA LYS A 211 -5.92 8.48 -13.94
C LYS A 211 -4.99 9.10 -15.00
N TYR A 212 -3.76 8.60 -15.10
CA TYR A 212 -2.81 9.04 -16.12
C TYR A 212 -3.37 8.84 -17.54
N LYS A 213 -3.90 7.66 -17.83
CA LYS A 213 -4.44 7.30 -19.14
C LYS A 213 -5.66 8.13 -19.59
N LYS A 214 -6.34 8.82 -18.67
CA LYS A 214 -7.45 9.73 -19.06
C LYS A 214 -6.97 10.93 -19.89
N ASN A 215 -5.73 11.37 -19.71
CA ASN A 215 -5.22 12.59 -20.31
C ASN A 215 -3.90 12.37 -21.10
N HIS A 216 -3.37 11.14 -21.13
CA HIS A 216 -2.09 10.82 -21.75
C HIS A 216 -2.14 9.46 -22.44
N ASP A 217 -1.75 9.40 -23.71
CA ASP A 217 -1.80 8.18 -24.52
C ASP A 217 -0.59 7.30 -24.32
N ASP A 218 0.60 7.88 -24.23
CA ASP A 218 1.86 7.14 -24.14
C ASP A 218 2.22 6.77 -22.70
N ILE A 219 1.99 5.52 -22.34
CA ILE A 219 2.30 5.00 -20.99
C ILE A 219 3.80 5.00 -20.66
N ARG A 220 4.70 5.03 -21.67
CA ARG A 220 6.15 5.11 -21.48
C ARG A 220 6.58 6.39 -20.78
N LYS A 221 5.73 7.44 -20.84
CA LYS A 221 5.94 8.74 -20.21
C LYS A 221 5.27 8.87 -18.82
N LEU A 222 4.78 7.77 -18.26
CA LEU A 222 4.13 7.77 -16.94
C LEU A 222 5.01 8.48 -15.89
N HIS A 223 6.31 8.22 -15.90
CA HIS A 223 7.29 8.78 -14.95
C HIS A 223 7.43 10.32 -15.00
N GLU A 224 6.97 10.98 -16.07
CA GLU A 224 6.97 12.44 -16.15
C GLU A 224 5.84 13.07 -15.31
N LYS A 225 4.85 12.31 -14.92
CA LYS A 225 3.63 12.78 -14.23
C LYS A 225 3.31 12.04 -12.94
N VAL A 226 3.89 10.87 -12.72
CA VAL A 226 3.57 10.01 -11.57
C VAL A 226 4.87 9.58 -10.89
N CYS A 227 4.92 9.82 -9.58
CA CYS A 227 5.95 9.33 -8.68
C CYS A 227 5.27 8.58 -7.53
N PHE A 228 5.72 7.37 -7.25
CA PHE A 228 5.33 6.58 -6.09
C PHE A 228 6.40 6.74 -5.00
N GLN A 229 6.08 7.49 -3.96
CA GLN A 229 6.92 7.59 -2.78
C GLN A 229 6.62 6.39 -1.86
N LEU A 230 7.55 5.46 -1.79
CA LEU A 230 7.48 4.28 -0.93
C LEU A 230 7.86 4.67 0.49
N ASN A 231 6.86 4.78 1.35
CA ASN A 231 7.04 5.16 2.75
C ASN A 231 7.34 3.91 3.58
N ASP A 232 8.60 3.65 3.87
CA ASP A 232 9.14 2.38 4.36
C ASP A 232 9.00 1.22 3.34
N THR A 233 9.16 -0.03 3.78
CA THR A 233 9.09 -1.23 2.92
C THR A 233 7.66 -1.73 2.68
N HIS A 234 6.67 -1.25 3.42
CA HIS A 234 5.29 -1.69 3.33
C HIS A 234 4.71 -1.61 1.91
N PRO A 235 4.95 -0.53 1.12
CA PRO A 235 4.48 -0.44 -0.26
C PRO A 235 5.47 -0.94 -1.31
N THR A 236 6.54 -1.64 -0.97
CA THR A 236 7.61 -2.00 -1.92
C THR A 236 7.16 -2.90 -3.07
N VAL A 237 6.10 -3.69 -2.88
CA VAL A 237 5.50 -4.48 -3.97
C VAL A 237 5.00 -3.61 -5.13
N THR A 238 4.91 -2.28 -4.96
CA THR A 238 4.64 -1.30 -6.03
C THR A 238 5.54 -1.51 -7.24
N VAL A 239 6.81 -1.81 -7.02
CA VAL A 239 7.79 -2.05 -8.10
C VAL A 239 7.32 -3.18 -9.01
N ALA A 240 7.02 -4.34 -8.43
CA ALA A 240 6.63 -5.51 -9.21
C ALA A 240 5.18 -5.38 -9.76
N GLU A 241 4.29 -4.73 -9.04
CA GLU A 241 2.93 -4.49 -9.52
C GLU A 241 2.90 -3.50 -10.70
N LEU A 242 3.70 -2.45 -10.65
CA LEU A 242 3.83 -1.53 -11.78
C LEU A 242 4.42 -2.23 -13.00
N MET A 243 5.47 -3.06 -12.81
CA MET A 243 6.01 -3.90 -13.87
C MET A 243 4.94 -4.82 -14.48
N ARG A 244 4.15 -5.50 -13.63
CA ARG A 244 3.06 -6.36 -14.08
C ARG A 244 2.05 -5.60 -14.94
N ILE A 245 1.59 -4.45 -14.47
CA ILE A 245 0.61 -3.64 -15.22
C ILE A 245 1.20 -3.18 -16.56
N LEU A 246 2.45 -2.69 -16.55
CA LEU A 246 3.10 -2.20 -17.77
C LEU A 246 3.34 -3.32 -18.81
N MET A 247 3.74 -4.50 -18.37
CA MET A 247 4.00 -5.63 -19.25
C MET A 247 2.71 -6.38 -19.63
N ASP A 248 1.97 -6.87 -18.62
CA ASP A 248 0.88 -7.83 -18.84
C ASP A 248 -0.40 -7.15 -19.34
N GLU A 249 -0.64 -5.88 -18.98
CA GLU A 249 -1.85 -5.14 -19.35
C GLU A 249 -1.61 -4.07 -20.43
N LYS A 250 -0.40 -3.49 -20.49
CA LYS A 250 -0.09 -2.42 -21.44
C LYS A 250 0.85 -2.86 -22.57
N GLY A 251 1.34 -4.11 -22.54
CA GLY A 251 2.11 -4.71 -23.61
C GLY A 251 3.53 -4.16 -23.81
N LEU A 252 4.10 -3.52 -22.75
CA LEU A 252 5.49 -3.08 -22.83
C LEU A 252 6.44 -4.28 -22.70
N SER A 253 7.57 -4.20 -23.39
CA SER A 253 8.68 -5.10 -23.13
C SER A 253 9.23 -4.93 -21.71
N TRP A 254 10.00 -5.92 -21.23
CA TRP A 254 10.64 -5.84 -19.91
C TRP A 254 11.47 -4.57 -19.75
N ASP A 255 12.31 -4.26 -20.74
CA ASP A 255 13.25 -3.14 -20.64
C ASP A 255 12.53 -1.77 -20.66
N GLU A 256 11.47 -1.64 -21.46
CA GLU A 256 10.60 -0.46 -21.45
C GLU A 256 9.90 -0.31 -20.09
N ALA A 257 9.27 -1.37 -19.59
CA ALA A 257 8.57 -1.37 -18.31
C ALA A 257 9.53 -1.06 -17.14
N TRP A 258 10.73 -1.66 -17.13
CA TRP A 258 11.76 -1.38 -16.14
C TRP A 258 12.24 0.07 -16.19
N GLY A 259 12.48 0.60 -17.40
CA GLY A 259 12.89 2.00 -17.61
C GLY A 259 11.84 3.02 -17.12
N VAL A 260 10.54 2.68 -17.17
CA VAL A 260 9.46 3.50 -16.58
C VAL A 260 9.41 3.32 -15.07
N THR A 261 9.39 2.07 -14.58
CA THR A 261 9.23 1.74 -13.16
C THR A 261 10.33 2.36 -12.31
N THR A 262 11.59 2.23 -12.74
CA THR A 262 12.73 2.78 -11.98
C THR A 262 12.75 4.31 -11.90
N LYS A 263 12.04 4.99 -12.77
CA LYS A 263 11.87 6.45 -12.73
C LYS A 263 10.62 6.88 -11.98
N CYS A 264 9.69 5.95 -11.71
CA CYS A 264 8.47 6.23 -10.96
C CYS A 264 8.61 6.01 -9.46
N CYS A 265 9.57 5.21 -8.99
CA CYS A 265 9.66 4.78 -7.59
C CYS A 265 10.77 5.52 -6.85
N ALA A 266 10.43 6.09 -5.70
CA ALA A 266 11.34 6.62 -4.70
C ALA A 266 11.09 5.96 -3.35
N TYR A 267 12.12 5.73 -2.56
CA TYR A 267 12.02 4.97 -1.31
C TYR A 267 12.60 5.76 -0.13
N THR A 268 11.88 5.75 0.97
CA THR A 268 12.37 6.26 2.26
C THR A 268 12.33 5.16 3.30
N ASN A 269 13.49 4.86 3.88
CA ASN A 269 13.64 3.94 5.00
C ASN A 269 13.61 4.69 6.33
N HIS A 270 12.79 4.24 7.27
CA HIS A 270 12.62 4.84 8.59
C HIS A 270 13.33 4.06 9.73
N THR A 271 13.92 2.91 9.43
CA THR A 271 14.63 2.09 10.43
C THR A 271 16.10 1.89 10.11
N ILE A 272 16.94 1.86 11.14
CA ILE A 272 18.36 1.52 11.04
C ILE A 272 18.67 0.09 11.48
N MET A 273 17.70 -0.56 12.13
CA MET A 273 17.87 -1.89 12.71
C MET A 273 17.67 -2.95 11.62
N ALA A 274 18.70 -3.73 11.35
CA ALA A 274 18.68 -4.74 10.31
C ALA A 274 17.59 -5.81 10.53
N GLU A 275 17.28 -6.12 11.78
CA GLU A 275 16.21 -7.03 12.18
C GLU A 275 14.80 -6.49 11.89
N ALA A 276 14.65 -5.18 11.83
CA ALA A 276 13.37 -4.53 11.52
C ALA A 276 13.13 -4.36 10.01
N LEU A 277 14.12 -4.68 9.16
CA LEU A 277 13.95 -4.70 7.71
C LEU A 277 13.08 -5.89 7.30
N GLU A 278 12.00 -5.60 6.60
CA GLU A 278 10.96 -6.55 6.24
C GLU A 278 11.47 -7.63 5.28
N LYS A 279 11.19 -8.88 5.62
CA LYS A 279 11.53 -10.07 4.83
C LYS A 279 10.32 -11.00 4.79
N TRP A 280 10.03 -11.56 3.63
CA TRP A 280 8.93 -12.51 3.46
C TRP A 280 9.45 -13.87 3.03
N PRO A 281 8.94 -14.98 3.59
CA PRO A 281 9.24 -16.32 3.09
C PRO A 281 8.87 -16.45 1.61
N ILE A 282 9.75 -17.04 0.82
CA ILE A 282 9.53 -17.20 -0.64
C ILE A 282 8.30 -18.05 -0.91
N ASP A 283 8.08 -19.13 -0.18
CA ASP A 283 6.94 -20.02 -0.34
C ASP A 283 5.60 -19.28 -0.12
N LEU A 284 5.52 -18.43 0.90
CA LEU A 284 4.38 -17.57 1.16
C LEU A 284 4.15 -16.60 -0.02
N PHE A 285 5.22 -15.96 -0.49
CA PHE A 285 5.13 -14.98 -1.56
C PHE A 285 4.69 -15.63 -2.88
N GLN A 286 5.26 -16.78 -3.22
CA GLN A 286 4.90 -17.56 -4.41
C GLN A 286 3.44 -18.01 -4.38
N LYS A 287 2.98 -18.51 -3.24
CA LYS A 287 1.60 -18.98 -3.07
C LYS A 287 0.59 -17.83 -3.18
N LEU A 288 0.88 -16.71 -2.53
CA LEU A 288 -0.07 -15.60 -2.43
C LEU A 288 -0.04 -14.69 -3.67
N LEU A 289 1.13 -14.44 -4.22
CA LEU A 289 1.37 -13.45 -5.29
C LEU A 289 2.24 -14.07 -6.41
N PRO A 290 1.77 -15.13 -7.10
CA PRO A 290 2.61 -15.90 -8.01
C PRO A 290 3.20 -15.07 -9.15
N ARG A 291 2.43 -14.16 -9.77
CA ARG A 291 2.94 -13.33 -10.87
C ARG A 291 3.92 -12.27 -10.37
N ILE A 292 3.63 -11.67 -9.25
CA ILE A 292 4.52 -10.69 -8.60
C ILE A 292 5.86 -11.33 -8.23
N TYR A 293 5.83 -12.56 -7.69
CA TYR A 293 7.04 -13.31 -7.38
C TYR A 293 7.91 -13.56 -8.63
N GLN A 294 7.31 -14.01 -9.74
CA GLN A 294 8.05 -14.21 -11.00
C GLN A 294 8.77 -12.93 -11.46
N ILE A 295 8.13 -11.78 -11.32
CA ILE A 295 8.72 -10.49 -11.66
C ILE A 295 9.88 -10.16 -10.71
N ILE A 296 9.71 -10.35 -9.41
CA ILE A 296 10.78 -10.12 -8.42
C ILE A 296 11.97 -11.07 -8.66
N GLU A 297 11.70 -12.33 -9.01
CA GLU A 297 12.73 -13.32 -9.33
C GLU A 297 13.57 -12.88 -10.55
N GLU A 298 12.91 -12.38 -11.59
CA GLU A 298 13.62 -11.87 -12.77
C GLU A 298 14.39 -10.58 -12.46
N ILE A 299 13.85 -9.66 -11.67
CA ILE A 299 14.58 -8.48 -11.19
C ILE A 299 15.83 -8.92 -10.42
N ASN A 300 15.69 -9.86 -9.50
CA ASN A 300 16.80 -10.39 -8.73
C ASN A 300 17.86 -11.05 -9.62
N ARG A 301 17.43 -11.88 -10.57
CA ARG A 301 18.34 -12.56 -11.50
C ARG A 301 19.20 -11.56 -12.29
N ARG A 302 18.57 -10.53 -12.86
CA ARG A 302 19.27 -9.48 -13.63
C ARG A 302 20.23 -8.71 -12.72
N PHE A 303 19.75 -8.27 -11.57
CA PHE A 303 20.55 -7.51 -10.60
C PHE A 303 21.75 -8.31 -10.07
N VAL A 304 21.55 -9.56 -9.66
CA VAL A 304 22.65 -10.42 -9.16
C VAL A 304 23.69 -10.67 -10.25
N ASN A 305 23.29 -10.82 -11.52
CA ASN A 305 24.22 -10.94 -12.63
C ASN A 305 25.08 -9.68 -12.81
N GLU A 306 24.50 -8.50 -12.61
CA GLU A 306 25.24 -7.24 -12.61
C GLU A 306 26.23 -7.15 -11.44
N VAL A 307 25.78 -7.48 -10.21
CA VAL A 307 26.62 -7.52 -9.02
C VAL A 307 27.80 -8.49 -9.21
N LYS A 308 27.54 -9.68 -9.78
CA LYS A 308 28.61 -10.67 -10.07
C LYS A 308 29.64 -10.14 -11.08
N ARG A 309 29.23 -9.34 -12.07
CA ARG A 309 30.18 -8.72 -13.02
C ARG A 309 31.07 -7.69 -12.34
N MET A 310 30.48 -6.91 -11.39
CA MET A 310 31.22 -5.89 -10.64
C MET A 310 32.10 -6.48 -9.53
N TYR A 311 31.68 -7.60 -8.95
CA TYR A 311 32.34 -8.24 -7.80
C TYR A 311 32.39 -9.78 -7.98
N PRO A 312 33.16 -10.32 -8.93
CA PRO A 312 33.05 -11.72 -9.37
C PRO A 312 33.29 -12.76 -8.29
N ASP A 313 34.14 -12.51 -7.31
CA ASP A 313 34.51 -13.47 -6.26
C ASP A 313 33.96 -13.13 -4.88
N ASN A 314 33.07 -12.14 -4.79
CA ASN A 314 32.58 -11.69 -3.48
C ASN A 314 31.17 -12.22 -3.19
N GLN A 315 31.12 -13.49 -2.72
CA GLN A 315 29.86 -14.14 -2.39
C GLN A 315 29.10 -13.45 -1.24
N GLU A 316 29.82 -12.91 -0.25
CA GLU A 316 29.21 -12.17 0.87
C GLU A 316 28.46 -10.91 0.36
N LYS A 317 29.07 -10.17 -0.54
CA LYS A 317 28.47 -8.98 -1.13
C LYS A 317 27.25 -9.32 -1.96
N ILE A 318 27.33 -10.42 -2.74
CA ILE A 318 26.19 -10.91 -3.53
C ILE A 318 25.04 -11.29 -2.59
N ALA A 319 25.29 -12.06 -1.54
CA ALA A 319 24.29 -12.46 -0.55
C ALA A 319 23.63 -11.26 0.16
N LYS A 320 24.43 -10.25 0.49
CA LYS A 320 23.95 -9.02 1.15
C LYS A 320 23.06 -8.19 0.24
N MET A 321 23.41 -8.05 -1.03
CA MET A 321 22.73 -7.19 -2.00
C MET A 321 21.54 -7.87 -2.67
N ALA A 322 21.53 -9.20 -2.80
CA ALA A 322 20.45 -9.95 -3.47
C ALA A 322 19.08 -9.67 -2.83
N ILE A 323 18.06 -9.57 -3.68
CA ILE A 323 16.66 -9.44 -3.27
C ILE A 323 16.14 -10.77 -2.72
N LEU A 324 16.46 -11.87 -3.41
CA LEU A 324 16.13 -13.23 -3.01
C LEU A 324 17.38 -13.89 -2.43
N TYR A 325 17.36 -14.21 -1.15
CA TYR A 325 18.45 -14.89 -0.49
C TYR A 325 17.94 -15.65 0.75
N ASP A 326 18.49 -16.84 1.00
CA ASP A 326 18.19 -17.67 2.16
C ASP A 326 16.69 -17.92 2.38
N GLY A 327 15.97 -18.26 1.30
CA GLY A 327 14.55 -18.53 1.34
C GLY A 327 13.64 -17.31 1.62
N GLN A 328 14.19 -16.09 1.54
CA GLN A 328 13.50 -14.86 1.88
C GLN A 328 13.51 -13.86 0.71
N VAL A 329 12.43 -13.07 0.62
CA VAL A 329 12.33 -11.87 -0.22
C VAL A 329 12.68 -10.67 0.66
N LYS A 330 13.78 -9.98 0.35
CA LYS A 330 14.26 -8.80 1.10
C LYS A 330 13.65 -7.52 0.49
N MET A 331 12.65 -6.97 1.14
CA MET A 331 11.86 -5.86 0.59
C MET A 331 12.67 -4.57 0.45
N ALA A 332 13.52 -4.24 1.41
CA ALA A 332 14.39 -3.06 1.31
C ALA A 332 15.35 -3.15 0.11
N ASN A 333 15.91 -4.33 -0.18
CA ASN A 333 16.78 -4.52 -1.32
C ASN A 333 16.02 -4.31 -2.64
N LEU A 334 14.78 -4.80 -2.75
CA LEU A 334 13.93 -4.56 -3.90
C LEU A 334 13.66 -3.06 -4.11
N ALA A 335 13.31 -2.34 -3.04
CA ALA A 335 13.04 -0.91 -3.10
C ALA A 335 14.27 -0.10 -3.54
N ILE A 336 15.46 -0.46 -3.03
CA ILE A 336 16.72 0.22 -3.39
C ILE A 336 17.09 -0.03 -4.86
N VAL A 337 16.98 -1.27 -5.32
CA VAL A 337 17.33 -1.67 -6.70
C VAL A 337 16.45 -0.96 -7.73
N ALA A 338 15.18 -0.73 -7.41
CA ALA A 338 14.19 -0.17 -8.31
C ALA A 338 13.91 1.32 -8.12
N GLY A 339 14.47 1.95 -7.08
CA GLY A 339 14.24 3.37 -6.79
C GLY A 339 15.26 4.27 -7.49
N TYR A 340 14.81 5.35 -8.14
CA TYR A 340 15.71 6.40 -8.63
C TYR A 340 16.28 7.25 -7.49
N LEU A 341 15.59 7.24 -6.34
CA LEU A 341 15.98 7.94 -5.13
C LEU A 341 15.70 7.05 -3.92
N SER A 342 16.73 6.76 -3.14
CA SER A 342 16.61 6.05 -1.88
C SER A 342 17.13 6.92 -0.75
N LEU A 343 16.27 7.20 0.23
CA LEU A 343 16.59 8.00 1.40
C LEU A 343 16.65 7.06 2.61
N ILE A 344 17.82 7.00 3.26
CA ILE A 344 18.03 6.21 4.47
C ILE A 344 18.29 7.15 5.63
N HIS A 345 17.54 7.03 6.72
CA HIS A 345 17.70 7.79 7.98
C HIS A 345 17.44 9.31 7.86
N ILE A 346 16.57 9.73 6.96
CA ILE A 346 16.28 11.17 6.76
C ILE A 346 15.29 11.73 7.78
N SER A 347 14.54 10.88 8.48
CA SER A 347 13.56 11.35 9.47
C SER A 347 14.17 12.16 10.65
N GLU A 348 15.51 12.19 10.80
CA GLU A 348 16.19 13.02 11.81
C GLU A 348 17.51 13.66 11.32
N PRO A 349 17.51 14.49 10.27
CA PRO A 349 18.75 15.09 9.79
C PRO A 349 19.36 16.12 10.76
N THR A 350 18.57 16.65 11.68
CA THR A 350 18.98 17.75 12.59
C THR A 350 19.62 17.27 13.89
N ARG A 351 19.34 16.06 14.37
CA ARG A 351 19.93 15.57 15.63
C ARG A 351 21.43 15.31 15.57
N ARG A 352 21.96 14.89 14.42
CA ARG A 352 23.40 14.61 14.28
C ARG A 352 24.27 15.86 14.12
N ARG A 353 23.72 16.98 13.73
CA ARG A 353 24.45 18.25 13.57
C ARG A 353 24.46 19.10 14.83
N GLY A 354 23.69 18.78 15.84
CA GLY A 354 23.64 19.48 17.11
C GLY A 354 24.51 18.89 18.23
N ILE A 355 25.34 17.88 17.93
CA ILE A 355 26.24 17.23 18.88
C ILE A 355 27.70 17.31 18.41
N SER A 356 28.07 18.37 17.73
CA SER A 356 29.47 18.69 17.46
C SER A 356 29.83 19.99 18.13
#